data_2742fe14958c023013d92c24a5f437ee
#
_entry.id   2742fe14958c023013d92c24a5f437ee
#
_cell.length_a   1.000
_cell.length_b   1.000
_cell.length_c   1.000
_cell.angle_alpha   90.00
_cell.angle_beta   90.00
_cell.angle_gamma   90.00
#
_symmetry.space_group_name_H-M   'P 1'
#
loop_
_entity.id
_entity.type
_entity.pdbx_description
1 polymer ?
#
loop_
_entity_poly.entity_id
_entity_poly.type
_entity_poly.pdbx_seq_one_letter_code
_entity_poly.pdbx_strand_id
1 'polypeptide(L)'
;CQGTYRGDVTGSQKKYGFLMQAENPDCDTVELYEAPIDAMSGATLRQYTDIGKWRSVHYLALGGLNYLPIDYFLQQHPQVKNVVLCFDRDEPGLRFAETVAQRLAERGCNVEKRLPAVGKDYNESLIWYKSKIEKQRGERV
;
A
#
# COMPACT_ATOMS: atom_id res chain seq x y z
N CYS A 1 -16.83 -11.41 16.49
CA CYS A 1 -16.69 -11.36 16.56
C CYS A 1 -16.86 -11.56 17.00
N GLN A 2 -17.11 -11.78 17.01
CA GLN A 2 -17.12 -11.95 17.23
C GLN A 2 -16.84 -12.09 17.78
N GLY A 3 -17.16 -12.22 18.17
CA GLY A 3 -16.70 -12.35 18.24
C GLY A 3 -16.39 -12.91 17.96
N THR A 4 -16.81 -13.07 17.87
CA THR A 4 -16.47 -13.45 17.27
C THR A 4 -16.17 -13.77 16.30
N TYR A 5 -17.07 -13.49 15.96
CA TYR A 5 -16.52 -13.78 14.71
C TYR A 5 -15.70 -12.69 14.19
N ARG A 6 -14.68 -12.93 13.79
CA ARG A 6 -13.89 -12.00 13.46
C ARG A 6 -13.46 -12.11 12.13
N GLY A 7 -13.98 -12.72 11.32
CA GLY A 7 -13.59 -12.81 10.00
C GLY A 7 -12.42 -13.67 9.70
N ASP A 8 -11.65 -13.98 10.69
CA ASP A 8 -10.56 -14.88 10.44
C ASP A 8 -11.01 -16.28 10.56
N VAL A 9 -11.70 -16.73 9.58
CA VAL A 9 -12.20 -18.08 9.60
C VAL A 9 -11.07 -19.06 9.63
N THR A 10 -10.04 -18.82 8.88
CA THR A 10 -8.89 -19.70 8.87
C THR A 10 -7.63 -18.90 8.82
N GLY A 11 -6.56 -19.48 9.30
CA GLY A 11 -5.26 -18.82 9.22
C GLY A 11 -4.81 -18.59 7.79
N SER A 12 -5.26 -19.41 6.85
CA SER A 12 -4.88 -19.25 5.45
C SER A 12 -5.38 -17.93 4.86
N GLN A 13 -6.44 -17.36 5.41
CA GLN A 13 -6.95 -16.09 4.94
C GLN A 13 -5.95 -14.95 5.15
N LYS A 14 -5.10 -15.07 6.15
CA LYS A 14 -4.18 -13.99 6.51
C LYS A 14 -3.05 -13.80 5.52
N LYS A 15 -2.78 -14.77 4.67
CA LYS A 15 -1.68 -14.65 3.71
C LYS A 15 -2.09 -13.98 2.40
N TYR A 16 -3.39 -13.71 2.21
CA TYR A 16 -3.85 -13.20 0.94
C TYR A 16 -4.01 -11.71 1.02
N GLY A 17 -3.70 -10.81 1.13
CA GLY A 17 -3.97 -9.39 1.11
C GLY A 17 -4.87 -8.99 -0.05
N PHE A 18 -5.16 -7.73 -0.12
CA PHE A 18 -5.92 -7.13 -1.22
C PHE A 18 -4.92 -6.66 -2.28
N LEU A 19 -5.01 -7.19 -3.49
CA LEU A 19 -4.03 -6.91 -4.53
C LEU A 19 -4.67 -6.24 -5.73
N MET A 20 -4.10 -5.11 -6.15
CA MET A 20 -4.39 -4.52 -7.45
C MET A 20 -3.13 -4.71 -8.30
N GLN A 21 -3.23 -5.54 -9.33
CA GLN A 21 -2.07 -5.89 -10.13
C GLN A 21 -1.72 -4.79 -11.12
N ALA A 22 -0.43 -4.63 -11.40
CA ALA A 22 0.03 -3.75 -12.45
C ALA A 22 -0.49 -4.23 -13.81
N GLU A 23 -0.55 -3.32 -14.75
CA GLU A 23 -0.96 -3.65 -16.11
C GLU A 23 0.01 -4.66 -16.74
N ASN A 24 1.30 -4.49 -16.49
CA ASN A 24 2.32 -5.42 -16.97
C ASN A 24 2.53 -6.51 -15.92
N PRO A 25 2.22 -7.78 -16.22
CA PRO A 25 2.38 -8.85 -15.24
C PRO A 25 3.85 -9.09 -14.84
N ASP A 26 4.80 -8.65 -15.64
CA ASP A 26 6.22 -8.79 -15.31
C ASP A 26 6.77 -7.61 -14.51
N CYS A 27 5.90 -6.75 -14.03
CA CYS A 27 6.29 -5.60 -13.22
C CYS A 27 7.13 -6.04 -12.03
N ASP A 28 8.20 -5.28 -11.75
CA ASP A 28 9.14 -5.62 -10.69
C ASP A 28 8.94 -4.81 -9.40
N THR A 29 7.86 -4.04 -9.31
CA THR A 29 7.66 -3.11 -8.20
C THR A 29 6.30 -3.31 -7.55
N VAL A 30 6.27 -3.32 -6.22
CA VAL A 30 5.01 -3.37 -5.46
C VAL A 30 5.02 -2.31 -4.38
N GLU A 31 3.87 -1.66 -4.18
CA GLU A 31 3.65 -0.73 -3.07
C GLU A 31 2.78 -1.43 -2.03
N LEU A 32 3.21 -1.38 -0.78
CA LEU A 32 2.55 -2.06 0.32
C LEU A 32 1.82 -1.07 1.21
N TYR A 33 0.56 -1.37 1.53
CA TYR A 33 -0.32 -0.52 2.34
C TYR A 33 -0.92 -1.35 3.46
N GLU A 34 -1.37 -0.69 4.54
CA GLU A 34 -2.01 -1.42 5.63
C GLU A 34 -3.42 -1.88 5.27
N ALA A 35 -4.21 -1.01 4.65
CA ALA A 35 -5.62 -1.30 4.38
C ALA A 35 -5.95 -1.07 2.91
N PRO A 36 -6.97 -1.77 2.39
CA PRO A 36 -7.36 -1.60 0.99
C PRO A 36 -7.70 -0.15 0.62
N ILE A 37 -8.33 0.59 1.54
CA ILE A 37 -8.67 1.98 1.22
C ILE A 37 -7.42 2.83 1.01
N ASP A 38 -6.33 2.52 1.71
CA ASP A 38 -5.08 3.26 1.52
C ASP A 38 -4.43 2.90 0.19
N ALA A 39 -4.50 1.63 -0.21
CA ALA A 39 -3.98 1.23 -1.51
C ALA A 39 -4.74 1.91 -2.64
N MET A 40 -6.06 1.95 -2.54
CA MET A 40 -6.88 2.64 -3.54
C MET A 40 -6.60 4.14 -3.54
N SER A 41 -6.40 4.71 -2.36
CA SER A 41 -6.06 6.14 -2.25
C SER A 41 -4.71 6.45 -2.86
N GLY A 42 -3.72 5.60 -2.64
CA GLY A 42 -2.40 5.76 -3.25
C GLY A 42 -2.47 5.71 -4.76
N ALA A 43 -3.23 4.76 -5.31
CA ALA A 43 -3.40 4.66 -6.76
C ALA A 43 -4.11 5.90 -7.30
N THR A 44 -5.14 6.38 -6.60
CA THR A 44 -5.88 7.57 -7.03
C THR A 44 -5.00 8.81 -7.00
N LEU A 45 -4.19 8.96 -5.95
CA LEU A 45 -3.25 10.08 -5.89
C LEU A 45 -2.27 10.05 -7.05
N ARG A 46 -1.77 8.87 -7.39
CA ARG A 46 -0.86 8.75 -8.53
C ARG A 46 -1.56 9.13 -9.82
N GLN A 47 -2.83 8.78 -9.97
CA GLN A 47 -3.58 9.16 -11.16
C GLN A 47 -3.68 10.68 -11.31
N TYR A 48 -3.79 11.42 -10.20
CA TYR A 48 -3.82 12.88 -10.24
C TYR A 48 -2.45 13.49 -10.53
N THR A 49 -1.39 12.92 -9.94
CA THR A 49 -0.07 13.53 -10.00
C THR A 49 0.76 13.02 -11.16
N ASP A 50 0.45 11.84 -11.68
CA ASP A 50 1.24 11.21 -12.73
C ASP A 50 0.30 10.41 -13.61
N ILE A 51 -0.49 11.11 -14.39
CA ILE A 51 -1.59 10.55 -15.16
C ILE A 51 -1.12 9.40 -16.03
N GLY A 52 -1.84 8.29 -15.94
CA GLY A 52 -1.54 7.12 -16.74
C GLY A 52 -0.51 6.18 -16.12
N LYS A 53 0.08 6.55 -14.99
CA LYS A 53 1.12 5.73 -14.36
C LYS A 53 0.64 4.93 -13.17
N TRP A 54 -0.62 5.13 -12.74
CA TRP A 54 -1.10 4.43 -11.55
C TRP A 54 -1.11 2.90 -11.75
N ARG A 55 -1.19 2.43 -12.97
CA ARG A 55 -1.18 0.98 -13.25
C ARG A 55 0.23 0.43 -13.51
N SER A 56 1.25 1.22 -13.26
CA SER A 56 2.63 0.79 -13.55
C SER A 56 3.26 0.00 -12.41
N VAL A 57 2.60 -0.12 -11.26
CA VAL A 57 3.10 -0.90 -10.13
C VAL A 57 1.96 -1.74 -9.56
N HIS A 58 2.33 -2.78 -8.81
CA HIS A 58 1.35 -3.53 -8.02
C HIS A 58 1.07 -2.78 -6.73
N TYR A 59 -0.17 -2.90 -6.24
CA TYR A 59 -0.58 -2.33 -4.96
C TYR A 59 -1.10 -3.48 -4.10
N LEU A 60 -0.47 -3.69 -2.95
CA LEU A 60 -0.87 -4.77 -2.04
C LEU A 60 -1.21 -4.19 -0.67
N ALA A 61 -2.43 -4.40 -0.23
CA ALA A 61 -2.85 -4.03 1.12
C ALA A 61 -2.85 -5.28 2.00
N LEU A 62 -2.26 -5.16 3.18
CA LEU A 62 -1.99 -6.31 4.03
C LEU A 62 -3.18 -6.70 4.91
N GLY A 63 -4.13 -5.78 5.11
CA GLY A 63 -5.23 -6.02 6.03
C GLY A 63 -4.79 -5.93 7.48
N GLY A 64 -3.84 -5.03 7.76
CA GLY A 64 -3.26 -4.85 9.07
C GLY A 64 -1.75 -4.96 9.00
N LEU A 65 -1.10 -4.90 10.16
CA LEU A 65 0.36 -4.99 10.23
C LEU A 65 0.77 -6.46 10.30
N ASN A 66 0.70 -7.13 9.16
CA ASN A 66 0.91 -8.57 9.06
C ASN A 66 1.83 -8.86 7.88
N TYR A 67 2.91 -9.60 8.14
CA TYR A 67 3.91 -9.88 7.11
C TYR A 67 3.49 -10.99 6.16
N LEU A 68 2.56 -11.86 6.54
CA LEU A 68 2.22 -13.03 5.73
C LEU A 68 1.81 -12.70 4.30
N PRO A 69 0.98 -11.67 4.03
CA PRO A 69 0.66 -11.36 2.66
C PRO A 69 1.87 -10.93 1.82
N ILE A 70 2.85 -10.29 2.45
CA ILE A 70 4.07 -9.90 1.75
C ILE A 70 4.82 -11.14 1.30
N ASP A 71 5.01 -12.09 2.20
CA ASP A 71 5.73 -13.30 1.89
C ASP A 71 5.04 -14.09 0.79
N TYR A 72 3.72 -14.25 0.91
CA TYR A 72 2.95 -14.95 -0.10
C TYR A 72 3.04 -14.26 -1.46
N PHE A 73 2.90 -12.94 -1.48
CA PHE A 73 2.94 -12.19 -2.74
C PHE A 73 4.30 -12.36 -3.42
N LEU A 74 5.38 -12.26 -2.67
CA LEU A 74 6.72 -12.37 -3.25
C LEU A 74 7.00 -13.77 -3.76
N GLN A 75 6.43 -14.80 -3.13
CA GLN A 75 6.53 -16.16 -3.63
C GLN A 75 5.83 -16.31 -4.98
N GLN A 76 4.70 -15.64 -5.14
CA GLN A 76 3.94 -15.70 -6.38
C GLN A 76 4.48 -14.78 -7.47
N HIS A 77 5.31 -13.81 -7.10
CA HIS A 77 5.84 -12.82 -8.03
C HIS A 77 7.36 -12.70 -7.87
N PRO A 78 8.11 -13.74 -8.26
CA PRO A 78 9.55 -13.73 -8.02
C PRO A 78 10.31 -12.63 -8.78
N GLN A 79 9.68 -12.04 -9.80
CA GLN A 79 10.30 -10.95 -10.54
C GLN A 79 10.29 -9.63 -9.78
N VAL A 80 9.50 -9.53 -8.69
CA VAL A 80 9.41 -8.28 -7.93
C VAL A 80 10.66 -8.13 -7.08
N LYS A 81 11.36 -7.02 -7.29
CA LYS A 81 12.59 -6.70 -6.59
C LYS A 81 12.53 -5.38 -5.85
N ASN A 82 11.60 -4.51 -6.22
CA ASN A 82 11.48 -3.18 -5.64
C ASN A 82 10.20 -3.11 -4.82
N VAL A 83 10.35 -2.80 -3.54
CA VAL A 83 9.22 -2.77 -2.61
C VAL A 83 9.16 -1.39 -1.97
N VAL A 84 8.00 -0.76 -2.06
CA VAL A 84 7.77 0.56 -1.46
C VAL A 84 6.83 0.38 -0.28
N LEU A 85 7.26 0.82 0.90
CA LEU A 85 6.48 0.68 2.12
C LEU A 85 5.68 1.95 2.35
N CYS A 86 4.36 1.84 2.18
CA CYS A 86 3.44 2.99 2.26
C CYS A 86 2.50 2.81 3.46
N PHE A 87 3.09 2.53 4.62
CA PHE A 87 2.31 2.28 5.83
C PHE A 87 1.92 3.59 6.50
N ASP A 88 1.01 3.51 7.47
CA ASP A 88 0.54 4.68 8.19
C ASP A 88 1.66 5.39 8.91
N ARG A 89 1.50 6.72 9.04
CA ARG A 89 2.46 7.53 9.77
C ARG A 89 2.08 7.57 11.23
N ASP A 90 2.10 6.43 11.88
CA ASP A 90 1.91 6.31 13.31
C ASP A 90 2.98 5.37 13.84
N GLU A 91 3.10 5.27 15.15
CA GLU A 91 4.18 4.51 15.74
C GLU A 91 4.15 3.03 15.34
N PRO A 92 2.99 2.35 15.40
CA PRO A 92 2.97 0.96 14.96
C PRO A 92 3.37 0.79 13.49
N GLY A 93 2.89 1.68 12.63
CA GLY A 93 3.23 1.61 11.20
C GLY A 93 4.71 1.84 10.95
N LEU A 94 5.30 2.81 11.66
CA LEU A 94 6.72 3.09 11.51
C LEU A 94 7.58 1.92 11.99
N ARG A 95 7.21 1.30 13.10
CA ARG A 95 7.95 0.14 13.61
C ARG A 95 7.80 -1.06 12.70
N PHE A 96 6.61 -1.28 12.18
CA PHE A 96 6.41 -2.39 11.24
C PHE A 96 7.22 -2.17 9.98
N ALA A 97 7.29 -0.93 9.50
CA ALA A 97 8.09 -0.61 8.32
C ALA A 97 9.57 -0.97 8.53
N GLU A 98 10.10 -0.70 9.71
CA GLU A 98 11.48 -1.08 10.01
C GLU A 98 11.67 -2.58 9.96
N THR A 99 10.76 -3.35 10.57
CA THR A 99 10.84 -4.80 10.57
C THR A 99 10.77 -5.36 9.15
N VAL A 100 9.81 -4.85 8.36
CA VAL A 100 9.63 -5.32 6.99
C VAL A 100 10.84 -4.97 6.14
N ALA A 101 11.34 -3.74 6.28
CA ALA A 101 12.51 -3.30 5.51
C ALA A 101 13.71 -4.22 5.76
N GLN A 102 13.93 -4.58 7.02
CA GLN A 102 15.04 -5.46 7.35
C GLN A 102 14.86 -6.84 6.72
N ARG A 103 13.68 -7.42 6.83
CA ARG A 103 13.41 -8.73 6.24
C ARG A 103 13.57 -8.73 4.72
N LEU A 104 13.07 -7.69 4.07
CA LEU A 104 13.14 -7.61 2.62
C LEU A 104 14.57 -7.38 2.14
N ALA A 105 15.35 -6.58 2.88
CA ALA A 105 16.76 -6.39 2.55
C ALA A 105 17.50 -7.71 2.61
N GLU A 106 17.20 -8.56 3.60
CA GLU A 106 17.81 -9.87 3.72
C GLU A 106 17.44 -10.78 2.55
N ARG A 107 16.29 -10.55 1.93
CA ARG A 107 15.89 -11.30 0.73
C ARG A 107 16.51 -10.73 -0.54
N GLY A 108 17.23 -9.64 -0.47
CA GLY A 108 17.82 -9.02 -1.64
C GLY A 108 16.93 -8.03 -2.36
N CYS A 109 15.84 -7.61 -1.73
CA CYS A 109 14.94 -6.62 -2.34
C CYS A 109 15.44 -5.21 -2.08
N ASN A 110 15.15 -4.31 -3.02
CA ASN A 110 15.35 -2.88 -2.81
C ASN A 110 14.10 -2.34 -2.10
N VAL A 111 14.31 -1.61 -1.00
CA VAL A 111 13.20 -1.14 -0.18
C VAL A 111 13.23 0.36 -0.08
N GLU A 112 12.08 0.98 -0.30
CA GLU A 112 11.89 2.41 -0.12
C GLU A 112 10.74 2.60 0.87
N LYS A 113 10.89 3.56 1.81
CA LYS A 113 9.81 3.94 2.71
C LYS A 113 9.21 5.22 2.20
N ARG A 114 7.89 5.22 1.99
CA ARG A 114 7.20 6.41 1.47
C ARG A 114 6.02 6.71 2.36
N LEU A 115 6.22 7.61 3.31
CA LEU A 115 5.17 8.01 4.24
C LEU A 115 4.12 8.85 3.53
N PRO A 116 2.86 8.83 4.03
CA PRO A 116 1.85 9.75 3.50
C PRO A 116 2.33 11.20 3.62
N ALA A 117 2.14 11.97 2.57
CA ALA A 117 2.62 13.35 2.55
C ALA A 117 1.82 14.23 3.51
N VAL A 118 0.54 13.93 3.67
CA VAL A 118 -0.36 14.69 4.54
C VAL A 118 -1.18 13.69 5.32
N GLY A 119 -1.34 13.92 6.63
CA GLY A 119 -2.14 13.07 7.48
C GLY A 119 -1.45 11.79 7.89
N LYS A 120 -2.22 10.91 8.51
CA LYS A 120 -1.70 9.67 9.06
C LYS A 120 -1.57 8.58 7.98
N ASP A 121 -2.48 8.56 7.03
CA ASP A 121 -2.52 7.51 6.02
C ASP A 121 -2.82 8.10 4.65
N TYR A 122 -2.77 7.24 3.64
CA TYR A 122 -2.95 7.70 2.26
C TYR A 122 -4.38 8.13 1.98
N ASN A 123 -5.36 7.58 2.69
CA ASN A 123 -6.72 8.04 2.54
C ASN A 123 -6.88 9.49 2.99
N GLU A 124 -6.25 9.86 4.10
CA GLU A 124 -6.27 11.25 4.55
C GLU A 124 -5.55 12.17 3.58
N SER A 125 -4.44 11.69 3.01
CA SER A 125 -3.72 12.46 2.00
C SER A 125 -4.60 12.72 0.78
N LEU A 126 -5.33 11.72 0.34
CA LEU A 126 -6.21 11.87 -0.82
C LEU A 126 -7.34 12.86 -0.53
N ILE A 127 -7.97 12.77 0.63
CA ILE A 127 -9.03 13.69 1.02
C ILE A 127 -8.51 15.13 1.00
N TRP A 128 -7.33 15.36 1.57
CA TRP A 128 -6.71 16.67 1.57
C TRP A 128 -6.47 17.18 0.15
N TYR A 129 -5.92 16.32 -0.70
CA TYR A 129 -5.59 16.70 -2.07
C TYR A 129 -6.84 17.08 -2.87
N LYS A 130 -7.91 16.29 -2.73
CA LYS A 130 -9.16 16.58 -3.42
C LYS A 130 -9.76 17.90 -2.93
N SER A 131 -9.67 18.16 -1.64
CA SER A 131 -10.13 19.42 -1.08
C SER A 131 -9.40 20.61 -1.70
N LYS A 132 -8.09 20.49 -1.91
CA LYS A 132 -7.31 21.54 -2.53
C LYS A 132 -7.72 21.76 -3.99
N ILE A 133 -7.97 20.69 -4.72
CA ILE A 133 -8.39 20.81 -6.11
C ILE A 133 -9.75 21.51 -6.20
N GLU A 134 -10.69 21.13 -5.36
CA GLU A 134 -12.02 21.74 -5.37
C GLU A 134 -11.94 23.22 -5.03
N LYS A 135 -11.09 23.57 -4.07
CA LYS A 135 -10.92 24.96 -3.68
C LYS A 135 -10.36 25.79 -4.84
N GLN A 136 -9.38 25.23 -5.55
CA GLN A 136 -8.82 25.93 -6.70
C GLN A 136 -9.85 26.12 -7.80
N ARG A 137 -10.70 25.12 -8.01
CA ARG A 137 -11.78 25.25 -9.00
C ARG A 137 -12.76 26.33 -8.62
N GLY A 138 -13.11 26.42 -7.33
CA GLY A 138 -13.99 27.46 -6.85
C GLY A 138 -13.42 28.85 -7.06
N GLU A 139 -12.13 29.00 -6.87
CA GLU A 139 -11.46 30.29 -7.03
C GLU A 139 -11.42 30.74 -8.48
N ARG A 140 -11.54 29.83 -9.43
CA ARG A 140 -11.52 30.19 -10.83
C ARG A 140 -12.86 30.66 -11.35
N VAL A 141 -13.91 30.47 -10.57
CA VAL A 141 -15.24 30.91 -10.94
C VAL A 141 -15.49 32.32 -10.45
#